data_0908a05122943e8037f77ed5c2478f51
#
_entry.id   0908a05122943e8037f77ed5c2478f51
#
_cell.length_a   1.000
_cell.length_b   1.000
_cell.length_c   1.000
_cell.angle_alpha   90.00
_cell.angle_beta   90.00
_cell.angle_gamma   90.00
#
_symmetry.space_group_name_H-M   'P 1'
#
loop_
_entity.id
_entity.type
_entity.pdbx_description
1 polymer ?
#
loop_
_entity_poly.entity_id
_entity_poly.type
_entity_poly.pdbx_seq_one_letter_code
_entity_poly.pdbx_strand_id
1 'polypeptide(L)'
;MLDFQNLKHNQEIKLKSPHERRRYIFLKARQRVGLITDLFYEPELPIFVEGREFTKLKPDFLYFTRDGKVVIEEVKGKVIDEFFWFRWRLLKTAYRDRVDIFRVVFNGRIIIEEERTR
;
A
#
# COMPACT_ATOMS: atom_id res chain seq x y z
N MET A 1 2.74 -1.59 -18.47
CA MET A 1 1.91 -1.39 -17.28
C MET A 1 2.22 -2.46 -16.25
N LEU A 2 2.36 -2.08 -14.99
CA LEU A 2 2.71 -3.03 -13.94
C LEU A 2 1.57 -4.02 -13.67
N ASP A 3 1.91 -5.30 -13.66
CA ASP A 3 0.99 -6.35 -13.24
C ASP A 3 1.31 -6.68 -11.77
N PHE A 4 0.33 -6.53 -10.89
CA PHE A 4 0.54 -6.81 -9.47
C PHE A 4 0.88 -8.26 -9.19
N GLN A 5 0.47 -9.18 -10.06
CA GLN A 5 0.84 -10.59 -9.92
C GLN A 5 2.34 -10.82 -10.14
N ASN A 6 3.00 -9.90 -10.83
CA ASN A 6 4.44 -9.97 -11.11
C ASN A 6 5.27 -9.09 -10.19
N LEU A 7 4.65 -8.50 -9.15
CA LEU A 7 5.39 -7.75 -8.14
C LEU A 7 6.39 -8.65 -7.43
N LYS A 8 7.56 -8.10 -7.18
CA LYS A 8 8.59 -8.80 -6.42
C LYS A 8 8.50 -8.43 -4.95
N HIS A 9 8.63 -9.43 -4.09
CA HIS A 9 8.75 -9.19 -2.66
C HIS A 9 10.13 -8.62 -2.37
N ASN A 10 10.20 -7.65 -1.44
CA ASN A 10 11.47 -7.20 -0.90
C ASN A 10 12.09 -8.36 -0.13
N GLN A 11 13.35 -8.67 -0.45
CA GLN A 11 14.07 -9.73 0.24
C GLN A 11 14.44 -9.34 1.66
N GLU A 12 14.55 -8.05 1.91
CA GLU A 12 14.93 -7.51 3.20
C GLU A 12 13.82 -6.60 3.71
N ILE A 13 13.19 -6.98 4.82
CA ILE A 13 12.11 -6.21 5.42
C ILE A 13 12.68 -5.44 6.59
N LYS A 14 12.85 -4.12 6.38
CA LYS A 14 13.35 -3.18 7.39
C LYS A 14 12.22 -2.27 7.82
N LEU A 15 11.53 -2.66 8.87
CA LEU A 15 10.42 -1.88 9.41
C LEU A 15 10.98 -0.68 10.16
N LYS A 16 10.64 0.54 9.67
CA LYS A 16 11.27 1.79 10.08
C LYS A 16 10.69 2.38 11.36
N SER A 17 9.52 1.95 11.79
CA SER A 17 8.87 2.49 12.98
C SER A 17 8.12 1.42 13.76
N PRO A 18 7.85 1.67 15.06
CA PRO A 18 7.01 0.75 15.84
C PRO A 18 5.60 0.59 15.27
N HIS A 19 5.03 1.65 14.69
CA HIS A 19 3.69 1.61 14.09
C HIS A 19 3.66 0.70 12.88
N GLU A 20 4.65 0.81 12.02
CA GLU A 20 4.81 -0.03 10.84
C GLU A 20 5.02 -1.49 11.23
N ARG A 21 5.83 -1.73 12.27
CA ARG A 21 6.07 -3.08 12.77
C ARG A 21 4.80 -3.72 13.32
N ARG A 22 4.03 -2.99 14.10
CA ARG A 22 2.76 -3.49 14.63
C ARG A 22 1.78 -3.81 13.52
N ARG A 23 1.70 -2.95 12.51
CA ARG A 23 0.83 -3.20 11.36
C ARG A 23 1.27 -4.42 10.57
N TYR A 24 2.57 -4.57 10.35
CA TYR A 24 3.12 -5.73 9.67
C TYR A 24 2.75 -7.03 10.39
N ILE A 25 2.93 -7.07 11.71
CA ILE A 25 2.58 -8.24 12.52
C ILE A 25 1.08 -8.57 12.38
N PHE A 26 0.24 -7.55 12.44
CA PHE A 26 -1.21 -7.69 12.28
C PHE A 26 -1.54 -8.27 10.91
N LEU A 27 -0.96 -7.72 9.85
CA LEU A 27 -1.23 -8.18 8.49
C LEU A 27 -0.69 -9.59 8.23
N LYS A 28 0.48 -9.91 8.77
CA LYS A 28 1.03 -11.27 8.67
C LYS A 28 0.13 -12.30 9.35
N ALA A 29 -0.43 -11.95 10.48
CA ALA A 29 -1.38 -12.84 11.17
C ALA A 29 -2.63 -13.06 10.32
N ARG A 30 -3.14 -12.02 9.68
CA ARG A 30 -4.30 -12.13 8.79
C ARG A 30 -3.97 -12.97 7.56
N GLN A 31 -2.76 -12.83 7.02
CA GLN A 31 -2.33 -13.65 5.90
C GLN A 31 -2.25 -15.13 6.29
N ARG A 32 -1.73 -15.40 7.49
CA ARG A 32 -1.58 -16.77 7.97
C ARG A 32 -2.91 -17.51 8.07
N VAL A 33 -3.99 -16.81 8.45
CA VAL A 33 -5.32 -17.39 8.56
C VAL A 33 -6.15 -17.25 7.28
N GLY A 34 -5.56 -16.74 6.19
CA GLY A 34 -6.20 -16.68 4.89
C GLY A 34 -7.17 -15.53 4.67
N LEU A 35 -7.19 -14.53 5.56
CA LEU A 35 -8.03 -13.34 5.37
C LEU A 35 -7.48 -12.39 4.33
N ILE A 36 -6.14 -12.39 4.14
CA ILE A 36 -5.49 -11.67 3.06
C ILE A 36 -4.46 -12.60 2.42
N THR A 37 -4.02 -12.25 1.21
CA THR A 37 -2.99 -13.01 0.49
C THR A 37 -1.97 -12.04 -0.10
N ASP A 38 -0.77 -12.55 -0.38
CA ASP A 38 0.31 -11.84 -1.07
C ASP A 38 0.62 -10.48 -0.45
N LEU A 39 1.05 -10.49 0.80
CA LEU A 39 1.45 -9.28 1.50
C LEU A 39 2.82 -8.81 0.98
N PHE A 40 2.83 -7.63 0.35
CA PHE A 40 4.05 -6.96 -0.11
C PHE A 40 4.37 -5.81 0.83
N TYR A 41 5.63 -5.73 1.25
CA TYR A 41 6.17 -4.63 2.02
C TYR A 41 6.96 -3.71 1.09
N GLU A 42 6.60 -2.42 1.07
CA GLU A 42 7.23 -1.39 0.24
C GLU A 42 7.39 -1.82 -1.23
N PRO A 43 6.32 -2.27 -1.89
CA PRO A 43 6.44 -2.61 -3.31
C PRO A 43 6.79 -1.37 -4.12
N GLU A 44 7.60 -1.53 -5.15
CA GLU A 44 7.95 -0.44 -6.04
C GLU A 44 6.88 -0.29 -7.11
N LEU A 45 6.12 0.79 -7.04
CA LEU A 45 5.05 1.08 -7.99
C LEU A 45 5.47 2.22 -8.92
N PRO A 46 5.72 1.93 -10.21
CA PRO A 46 6.15 2.97 -11.14
C PRO A 46 5.03 3.95 -11.45
N ILE A 47 5.39 5.21 -11.58
CA ILE A 47 4.50 6.29 -12.00
C ILE A 47 4.96 6.72 -13.39
N PHE A 48 4.04 6.67 -14.36
CA PHE A 48 4.32 7.02 -15.74
C PHE A 48 3.74 8.39 -16.08
N VAL A 49 4.51 9.18 -16.82
CA VAL A 49 4.06 10.45 -17.39
C VAL A 49 4.38 10.40 -18.87
N GLU A 50 3.37 10.62 -19.71
CA GLU A 50 3.50 10.59 -21.17
C GLU A 50 4.18 9.30 -21.66
N GLY A 51 3.78 8.17 -21.07
CA GLY A 51 4.27 6.85 -21.46
C GLY A 51 5.66 6.50 -20.96
N ARG A 52 6.29 7.37 -20.18
CA ARG A 52 7.63 7.12 -19.63
C ARG A 52 7.57 7.01 -18.12
N GLU A 53 8.38 6.13 -17.56
CA GLU A 53 8.50 6.03 -16.12
C GLU A 53 9.15 7.29 -15.57
N PHE A 54 8.41 8.02 -14.75
CA PHE A 54 8.87 9.27 -14.14
C PHE A 54 9.51 9.03 -12.78
N THR A 55 8.89 8.21 -11.95
CA THR A 55 9.37 7.88 -10.62
C THR A 55 8.73 6.57 -10.16
N LYS A 56 9.18 6.08 -9.01
CA LYS A 56 8.55 4.95 -8.31
C LYS A 56 8.11 5.40 -6.94
N LEU A 57 6.89 5.02 -6.56
CA LEU A 57 6.39 5.22 -5.21
C LEU A 57 6.39 3.88 -4.49
N LYS A 58 6.67 3.91 -3.18
CA LYS A 58 6.72 2.71 -2.35
C LYS A 58 5.75 2.88 -1.19
N PRO A 59 4.48 2.50 -1.36
CA PRO A 59 3.56 2.47 -0.22
C PRO A 59 4.06 1.46 0.80
N ASP A 60 3.61 1.58 2.05
CA ASP A 60 4.09 0.68 3.08
C ASP A 60 3.68 -0.75 2.82
N PHE A 61 2.42 -0.99 2.43
CA PHE A 61 1.92 -2.34 2.18
C PHE A 61 0.98 -2.39 1.00
N LEU A 62 1.03 -3.50 0.28
CA LEU A 62 0.05 -3.88 -0.73
C LEU A 62 -0.29 -5.35 -0.53
N TYR A 63 -1.58 -5.68 -0.57
CA TYR A 63 -2.02 -7.06 -0.42
C TYR A 63 -3.38 -7.25 -1.10
N PHE A 64 -3.84 -8.50 -1.12
CA PHE A 64 -5.13 -8.86 -1.69
C PHE A 64 -6.03 -9.36 -0.57
N THR A 65 -7.30 -8.95 -0.60
CA THR A 65 -8.31 -9.52 0.29
C THR A 65 -8.67 -10.93 -0.17
N ARG A 66 -9.40 -11.66 0.68
CA ARG A 66 -9.84 -13.02 0.35
C ARG A 66 -10.69 -13.05 -0.93
N ASP A 67 -11.50 -12.01 -1.17
CA ASP A 67 -12.34 -11.91 -2.37
C ASP A 67 -11.61 -11.25 -3.55
N GLY A 68 -10.29 -11.08 -3.47
CA GLY A 68 -9.47 -10.64 -4.58
C GLY A 68 -9.34 -9.15 -4.77
N LYS A 69 -9.79 -8.33 -3.83
CA LYS A 69 -9.60 -6.88 -3.90
C LYS A 69 -8.16 -6.51 -3.59
N VAL A 70 -7.63 -5.53 -4.31
CA VAL A 70 -6.29 -5.01 -4.09
C VAL A 70 -6.33 -3.86 -3.11
N VAL A 71 -5.52 -3.93 -2.06
CA VAL A 71 -5.44 -2.92 -0.99
C VAL A 71 -4.05 -2.32 -0.96
N ILE A 72 -3.97 -0.98 -0.89
CA ILE A 72 -2.74 -0.25 -0.60
C ILE A 72 -2.93 0.44 0.74
N GLU A 73 -1.94 0.27 1.65
CA GLU A 73 -1.94 0.91 2.97
C GLU A 73 -0.70 1.76 3.15
N GLU A 74 -0.91 2.93 3.74
CA GLU A 74 0.15 3.77 4.29
C GLU A 74 -0.04 3.81 5.81
N VAL A 75 1.07 3.65 6.54
CA VAL A 75 1.05 3.60 8.01
C VAL A 75 1.83 4.79 8.55
N LYS A 76 1.19 5.59 9.40
CA LYS A 76 1.79 6.77 10.01
C LYS A 76 1.61 6.75 11.52
N GLY A 77 2.63 7.25 12.23
CA GLY A 77 2.58 7.38 13.69
C GLY A 77 2.90 8.78 14.17
N LYS A 78 3.16 9.71 13.24
CA LYS A 78 3.48 11.11 13.52
C LYS A 78 2.62 12.02 12.66
N VAL A 79 2.75 13.33 12.89
CA VAL A 79 2.06 14.34 12.08
C VAL A 79 2.27 14.06 10.59
N ILE A 80 1.17 14.05 9.86
CA ILE A 80 1.18 13.81 8.42
C ILE A 80 1.39 15.16 7.72
N ASP A 81 2.47 15.28 6.95
CA ASP A 81 2.84 16.53 6.28
C ASP A 81 2.25 16.63 4.88
N GLU A 82 2.46 17.80 4.25
CA GLU A 82 1.96 18.05 2.90
C GLU A 82 2.61 17.15 1.86
N PHE A 83 3.86 16.80 2.05
CA PHE A 83 4.57 15.93 1.13
C PHE A 83 3.94 14.55 1.08
N PHE A 84 3.52 14.03 2.24
CA PHE A 84 2.79 12.77 2.28
C PHE A 84 1.49 12.86 1.47
N TRP A 85 0.70 13.94 1.67
CA TRP A 85 -0.57 14.09 0.97
C TRP A 85 -0.39 14.23 -0.53
N PHE A 86 0.69 14.87 -0.96
CA PHE A 86 1.04 14.97 -2.38
C PHE A 86 1.32 13.59 -2.97
N ARG A 87 2.17 12.80 -2.31
CA ARG A 87 2.49 11.43 -2.74
C ARG A 87 1.26 10.55 -2.73
N TRP A 88 0.42 10.68 -1.71
CA TRP A 88 -0.82 9.93 -1.57
C TRP A 88 -1.76 10.19 -2.74
N ARG A 89 -1.95 11.45 -3.11
CA ARG A 89 -2.78 11.80 -4.26
C ARG A 89 -2.21 11.29 -5.57
N LEU A 90 -0.89 11.40 -5.74
CA LEU A 90 -0.21 10.89 -6.93
C LEU A 90 -0.41 9.38 -7.07
N LEU A 91 -0.24 8.65 -5.99
CA LEU A 91 -0.44 7.21 -5.96
C LEU A 91 -1.88 6.82 -6.31
N LYS A 92 -2.86 7.49 -5.71
CA LYS A 92 -4.27 7.22 -5.99
C LYS A 92 -4.63 7.54 -7.45
N THR A 93 -4.11 8.64 -7.97
CA THR A 93 -4.38 9.03 -9.36
C THR A 93 -3.82 7.99 -10.34
N ALA A 94 -2.60 7.54 -10.10
CA ALA A 94 -1.91 6.59 -10.98
C ALA A 94 -2.54 5.21 -10.95
N TYR A 95 -3.06 4.77 -9.81
CA TYR A 95 -3.50 3.39 -9.61
C TYR A 95 -5.00 3.25 -9.31
N ARG A 96 -5.80 4.32 -9.51
CA ARG A 96 -7.23 4.31 -9.20
C ARG A 96 -8.01 3.18 -9.86
N ASP A 97 -7.59 2.80 -11.07
CA ASP A 97 -8.30 1.78 -11.86
C ASP A 97 -7.82 0.36 -11.55
N ARG A 98 -6.81 0.22 -10.72
CA ARG A 98 -6.17 -1.07 -10.43
C ARG A 98 -6.19 -1.46 -8.96
N VAL A 99 -6.41 -0.50 -8.07
CA VAL A 99 -6.46 -0.71 -6.63
C VAL A 99 -7.89 -0.48 -6.17
N ASP A 100 -8.41 -1.40 -5.39
CA ASP A 100 -9.79 -1.34 -4.92
C ASP A 100 -9.92 -0.52 -3.65
N ILE A 101 -8.95 -0.59 -2.76
CA ILE A 101 -9.00 0.09 -1.46
C ILE A 101 -7.69 0.82 -1.21
N PHE A 102 -7.79 2.12 -0.94
CA PHE A 102 -6.66 2.93 -0.46
C PHE A 102 -6.91 3.28 1.00
N ARG A 103 -5.95 2.99 1.86
CA ARG A 103 -6.13 3.10 3.30
C ARG A 103 -4.94 3.78 3.96
N VAL A 104 -5.24 4.71 4.88
CA VAL A 104 -4.22 5.30 5.76
C VAL A 104 -4.51 4.86 7.19
N VAL A 105 -3.50 4.28 7.82
CA VAL A 105 -3.56 3.83 9.22
C VAL A 105 -2.68 4.78 10.04
N PHE A 106 -3.29 5.44 11.03
CA PHE A 106 -2.59 6.38 11.90
C PHE A 106 -2.75 5.92 13.35
N ASN A 107 -1.61 5.65 14.02
CA ASN A 107 -1.59 5.14 15.40
C ASN A 107 -2.49 3.90 15.56
N GLY A 108 -2.44 2.99 14.60
CA GLY A 108 -3.21 1.75 14.65
C GLY A 108 -4.68 1.89 14.27
N ARG A 109 -5.13 3.09 13.91
CA ARG A 109 -6.52 3.35 13.51
C ARG A 109 -6.59 3.70 12.04
N ILE A 110 -7.58 3.15 11.36
CA ILE A 110 -7.88 3.53 9.98
C ILE A 110 -8.52 4.93 10.02
N ILE A 111 -7.82 5.93 9.46
CA ILE A 111 -8.34 7.30 9.41
C ILE A 111 -8.86 7.68 8.04
N ILE A 112 -8.40 7.00 6.99
CA ILE A 112 -8.89 7.18 5.62
C ILE A 112 -9.04 5.80 5.01
N GLU A 113 -10.20 5.57 4.41
CA GLU A 113 -10.42 4.37 3.63
C GLU A 113 -11.30 4.75 2.44
N GLU A 114 -10.72 4.63 1.26
CA GLU A 114 -11.42 4.94 0.01
C GLU A 114 -11.52 3.66 -0.80
N GLU A 115 -12.74 3.20 -1.02
CA GLU A 115 -13.00 2.00 -1.81
C GLU A 115 -13.53 2.39 -3.17
N ARG A 116 -12.97 1.77 -4.21
CA ARG A 116 -13.42 2.01 -5.57
C ARG A 116 -14.82 1.47 -5.75
N THR A 117 -15.72 2.33 -6.24
CA THR A 117 -17.08 1.95 -6.60
C THR A 117 -17.06 1.37 -8.02
N ARG A 118 -17.61 0.20 -8.17
CA ARG A 118 -17.72 -0.48 -9.46
C ARG A 118 -19.14 -0.37 -10.01
#